data_73d120c5ab71b5bc026b619972125cd4
#
_entry.id   73d120c5ab71b5bc026b619972125cd4
#
_cell.length_a   1.000
_cell.length_b   1.000
_cell.length_c   1.000
_cell.angle_alpha   90.00
_cell.angle_beta   90.00
_cell.angle_gamma   90.00
#
_symmetry.space_group_name_H-M   'P 1'
#
loop_
_entity.id
_entity.type
_entity.pdbx_description
1 polymer ?
#
loop_
_entity_poly.entity_id
_entity_poly.type
_entity_poly.pdbx_seq_one_letter_code
_entity_poly.pdbx_strand_id
1 'polypeptide(L)' 'MTILVIDGQGGKLGKTLVENIKKSFPHLEIMAVGTNSAASDVMRRAGADRVATGENPVIVACRRAQII' A
#
# COMPACT_ATOMS: atom_id res chain seq x y z
N MET A 1 4.59 5.87 12.48
CA MET A 1 4.49 6.45 11.12
C MET A 1 3.82 5.45 10.19
N THR A 2 2.95 5.94 9.35
CA THR A 2 2.26 5.12 8.34
C THR A 2 2.77 5.49 6.96
N ILE A 3 3.14 4.49 6.18
CA ILE A 3 3.57 4.69 4.80
C ILE A 3 2.43 4.29 3.87
N LEU A 4 2.12 5.17 2.93
CA LEU A 4 1.07 4.93 1.96
C LEU A 4 1.69 4.53 0.63
N VAL A 5 1.34 3.34 0.16
CA VAL A 5 1.78 2.83 -1.14
C VAL A 5 0.57 2.78 -2.06
N ILE A 6 0.67 3.45 -3.20
CA ILE A 6 -0.42 3.50 -4.17
C ILE A 6 0.04 2.83 -5.46
N ASP A 7 -0.73 1.86 -5.93
CA ASP A 7 -0.45 1.18 -7.19
C ASP A 7 -1.64 1.33 -8.13
N GLY A 8 -1.40 1.98 -9.26
CA GLY A 8 -2.44 2.23 -10.27
C GLY A 8 -2.53 1.18 -11.36
N GLN A 9 -1.78 0.09 -11.26
CA GLN A 9 -1.79 -0.95 -12.28
C GLN A 9 -2.09 -2.32 -11.68
N GLY A 10 -1.21 -3.28 -11.85
CA GLY A 10 -1.48 -4.66 -11.45
C GLY A 10 -1.00 -5.06 -10.06
N GLY A 11 -0.43 -4.13 -9.31
CA GLY A 11 0.07 -4.43 -7.97
C GLY A 11 1.49 -4.95 -7.94
N LYS A 12 2.10 -5.21 -9.08
CA LYS A 12 3.44 -5.81 -9.14
C LYS A 12 4.50 -4.90 -8.54
N LEU A 13 4.48 -3.63 -8.88
CA LEU A 13 5.43 -2.66 -8.34
C LEU A 13 5.12 -2.38 -6.86
N GLY A 14 3.85 -2.23 -6.53
CA GLY A 14 3.43 -2.04 -5.16
C GLY A 14 3.80 -3.22 -4.28
N LYS A 15 3.68 -4.45 -4.80
CA LYS A 15 4.10 -5.65 -4.09
C LYS A 15 5.59 -5.57 -3.72
N THR A 16 6.43 -5.23 -4.69
CA THR A 16 7.87 -5.13 -4.46
C THR A 16 8.20 -4.08 -3.40
N LEU A 17 7.55 -2.93 -3.48
CA LEU A 17 7.72 -1.87 -2.48
C LEU A 17 7.32 -2.33 -1.09
N VAL A 18 6.13 -2.93 -0.96
CA VAL A 18 5.64 -3.40 0.34
C VAL A 18 6.60 -4.44 0.93
N GLU A 19 7.03 -5.39 0.12
CA GLU A 19 7.96 -6.42 0.58
C GLU A 19 9.27 -5.82 1.07
N ASN A 20 9.83 -4.89 0.30
CA ASN A 20 11.10 -4.26 0.66
C ASN A 20 10.99 -3.41 1.91
N ILE A 21 9.91 -2.66 2.05
CA ILE A 21 9.71 -1.83 3.24
C ILE A 21 9.52 -2.69 4.48
N LYS A 22 8.72 -3.75 4.39
CA LYS A 22 8.52 -4.65 5.52
C LYS A 22 9.79 -5.38 5.92
N LYS A 23 10.60 -5.73 4.95
CA LYS A 23 11.88 -6.37 5.21
C LYS A 23 12.86 -5.46 5.92
N SER A 24 12.93 -4.20 5.49
CA SER A 24 13.89 -3.22 6.04
C SER A 24 13.36 -2.53 7.28
N PHE A 25 12.06 -2.32 7.38
CA PHE A 25 11.42 -1.57 8.47
C PHE A 25 10.16 -2.29 8.96
N PRO A 26 10.32 -3.43 9.62
CA PRO A 26 9.15 -4.25 10.01
C PRO A 26 8.20 -3.57 10.99
N HIS A 27 8.65 -2.49 11.63
CA HIS A 27 7.81 -1.77 12.60
C HIS A 27 6.92 -0.71 11.96
N LEU A 28 7.17 -0.34 10.71
CA LEU A 28 6.35 0.66 10.04
C LEU A 28 5.02 0.06 9.62
N GLU A 29 3.96 0.84 9.80
CA GLU A 29 2.64 0.47 9.29
C GLU A 29 2.57 0.85 7.81
N ILE A 30 2.09 -0.07 6.98
CA ILE A 30 1.91 0.16 5.55
C ILE A 30 0.44 0.14 5.21
N MET A 31 -0.03 1.23 4.64
CA MET A 31 -1.36 1.33 4.03
C MET A 31 -1.18 1.23 2.52
N ALA A 32 -1.74 0.21 1.92
CA ALA A 32 -1.66 0.01 0.48
C ALA A 32 -2.99 0.35 -0.18
N VAL A 33 -2.94 1.07 -1.28
CA VAL A 33 -4.13 1.42 -2.03
C VAL A 33 -3.93 0.99 -3.48
N GLY A 34 -4.78 0.08 -3.94
CA GLY A 34 -4.83 -0.32 -5.33
C GLY A 34 -5.99 0.34 -6.03
N THR A 35 -5.82 0.71 -7.29
CA THR A 35 -6.93 1.26 -8.07
C THR A 35 -7.89 0.17 -8.54
N ASN A 36 -7.54 -1.09 -8.33
CA ASN A 36 -8.41 -2.23 -8.60
C ASN A 36 -8.15 -3.31 -7.54
N SER A 37 -9.06 -4.26 -7.45
CA SER A 37 -8.99 -5.30 -6.42
C SER A 37 -7.78 -6.23 -6.60
N ALA A 38 -7.33 -6.45 -7.82
CA ALA A 38 -6.17 -7.29 -8.06
C ALA A 38 -4.91 -6.67 -7.46
N ALA A 39 -4.71 -5.37 -7.67
CA ALA A 39 -3.57 -4.66 -7.11
C ALA A 39 -3.61 -4.66 -5.58
N SER A 40 -4.79 -4.40 -5.00
CA SER A 40 -4.96 -4.41 -3.55
C SER A 40 -4.64 -5.77 -2.96
N ASP A 41 -5.11 -6.84 -3.57
CA ASP A 41 -4.87 -8.21 -3.11
C ASP A 41 -3.38 -8.55 -3.11
N VAL A 42 -2.70 -8.20 -4.19
CA VAL A 42 -1.27 -8.49 -4.32
C VAL A 42 -0.49 -7.79 -3.22
N MET A 43 -0.80 -6.52 -2.95
CA MET A 43 -0.10 -5.76 -1.92
C MET A 43 -0.43 -6.28 -0.51
N ARG A 44 -1.66 -6.73 -0.29
CA ARG A 44 -2.02 -7.34 0.99
C ARG A 44 -1.20 -8.60 1.25
N ARG A 45 -1.07 -9.44 0.25
CA ARG A 45 -0.28 -10.67 0.36
C ARG A 45 1.21 -10.39 0.55
N ALA A 46 1.66 -9.25 0.10
CA ALA A 46 3.06 -8.85 0.26
C ALA A 46 3.37 -8.39 1.69
N GLY A 47 2.36 -8.12 2.50
CA GLY A 47 2.55 -7.78 3.91
C GLY A 47 2.02 -6.41 4.31
N ALA A 48 1.24 -5.74 3.47
CA ALA A 48 0.63 -4.47 3.86
C ALA A 48 -0.30 -4.68 5.06
N ASP A 49 -0.24 -3.77 6.01
CA ASP A 49 -1.04 -3.86 7.24
C ASP A 49 -2.50 -3.51 6.99
N ARG A 50 -2.73 -2.56 6.10
CA ARG A 50 -4.08 -2.15 5.69
C ARG A 50 -4.12 -2.01 4.19
N VAL A 51 -5.27 -2.30 3.62
CA VAL A 51 -5.45 -2.26 2.16
C VAL A 51 -6.79 -1.65 1.85
N ALA A 52 -6.82 -0.81 0.81
CA ALA A 52 -8.05 -0.23 0.30
C ALA A 52 -8.02 -0.24 -1.23
N THR A 53 -9.19 -0.16 -1.83
CA THR A 53 -9.33 -0.15 -3.28
C THR A 53 -10.14 1.07 -3.70
N GLY A 54 -9.71 1.75 -4.76
CA GLY A 54 -10.42 2.89 -5.31
C GLY A 54 -9.76 4.21 -4.97
N GLU A 55 -10.33 5.31 -5.45
CA GLU A 55 -9.73 6.64 -5.33
C GLU A 55 -10.04 7.34 -4.01
N ASN A 56 -11.24 7.20 -3.50
CA ASN A 56 -11.64 7.88 -2.27
C ASN A 56 -10.76 7.53 -1.07
N PRO A 57 -10.39 6.27 -0.86
CA PRO A 57 -9.48 5.93 0.23
C PRO A 57 -8.14 6.63 0.14
N VAL A 58 -7.66 6.94 -1.07
CA VAL A 58 -6.40 7.67 -1.25
C VAL A 58 -6.46 9.04 -0.60
N ILE A 59 -7.53 9.78 -0.83
CA ILE A 59 -7.69 11.12 -0.28
C ILE A 59 -7.70 11.09 1.25
N VAL A 60 -8.42 10.15 1.82
CA VAL A 60 -8.51 10.02 3.28
C VAL A 60 -7.17 9.60 3.88
N ALA A 61 -6.51 8.65 3.25
CA ALA A 61 -5.23 8.14 3.76
C ALA A 61 -4.11 9.18 3.68
N CYS A 62 -4.10 10.02 2.66
CA CYS A 62 -3.06 11.04 2.48
C CYS A 62 -2.99 12.05 3.62
N ARG A 63 -4.04 12.17 4.41
CA ARG A 63 -4.04 13.08 5.55
C ARG A 63 -3.14 12.62 6.69
N ARG A 64 -2.79 11.34 6.74
CA ARG A 64 -2.10 10.74 7.88
C ARG A 64 -0.87 9.92 7.51
N ALA A 65 -0.50 9.91 6.24
CA ALA A 65 0.51 8.99 5.76
C ALA A 65 1.60 9.69 4.97
N GLN A 66 2.76 9.06 4.94
CA GLN A 66 3.81 9.42 3.99
C GLN A 66 3.50 8.70 2.68
N ILE A 67 3.55 9.42 1.58
CA ILE A 67 3.20 8.89 0.27
C ILE A 67 4.46 8.42 -0.46
N ILE A 68 4.36 7.23 -0.98
CA ILE A 68 5.43 6.67 -1.81
C ILE A 68 4.89 6.37 -3.20
#